data_bfe0ca0865fbf596b06fc5926799e64e
#
_entry.id   bfe0ca0865fbf596b06fc5926799e64e
#
_cell.length_a   1.000
_cell.length_b   1.000
_cell.length_c   1.000
_cell.angle_alpha   90.00
_cell.angle_beta   90.00
_cell.angle_gamma   90.00
#
_symmetry.space_group_name_H-M   'P 1'
#
loop_
_entity.id
_entity.type
_entity.pdbx_description
1 polymer ?
#
loop_
_entity_poly.entity_id
_entity_poly.type
_entity_poly.pdbx_seq_one_letter_code
_entity_poly.pdbx_strand_id
1 'polypeptide(L)'
;MLRKIIFILVICLGVAHPIKAQKDFKMNTHTSLEPTASEVCALSVARMEEKYDIKDHVLETIASVETGVFDNETGTFISWPWSINVNGKGYRYASKEEAVEAVKKFQAEGITSIDVGCMQISLKFHGKSFKSVEEAMNPDTNVEYSAQFLKKLYRKKGNWQKAAMAYHSKVPEHAEIYKKKLINRFNKMKVAFLDYQPDISLF
;
A
#
# COMPACT_ATOMS: atom_id res chain seq x y z
N MET A 1 6.17 -57.38 63.88
CA MET A 1 5.47 -56.08 64.07
C MET A 1 4.82 -55.66 62.75
N LEU A 2 3.49 -55.84 62.67
CA LEU A 2 2.74 -55.65 61.45
C LEU A 2 2.17 -54.24 61.41
N ARG A 3 2.63 -53.38 60.52
CA ARG A 3 2.06 -52.05 60.30
C ARG A 3 0.90 -52.11 59.33
N LYS A 4 -0.32 -51.89 59.83
CA LYS A 4 -1.54 -51.74 59.06
C LYS A 4 -1.50 -50.46 58.28
N ILE A 5 -1.59 -50.57 56.93
CA ILE A 5 -1.77 -49.44 56.03
C ILE A 5 -3.29 -49.25 55.86
N ILE A 6 -3.81 -48.10 56.32
CA ILE A 6 -5.20 -47.73 56.13
C ILE A 6 -5.30 -46.98 54.77
N PHE A 7 -6.01 -47.54 53.81
CA PHE A 7 -6.40 -46.87 52.57
C PHE A 7 -7.61 -45.97 52.84
N ILE A 8 -7.41 -44.66 52.71
CA ILE A 8 -8.52 -43.71 52.74
C ILE A 8 -9.02 -43.53 51.33
N LEU A 9 -10.22 -44.02 51.05
CA LEU A 9 -10.92 -43.86 49.77
C LEU A 9 -11.53 -42.45 49.73
N VAL A 10 -10.92 -41.51 48.97
CA VAL A 10 -11.50 -40.20 48.72
C VAL A 10 -12.51 -40.32 47.60
N ILE A 11 -13.79 -40.26 47.91
CA ILE A 11 -14.87 -40.18 46.92
C ILE A 11 -14.98 -38.74 46.43
N CYS A 12 -14.44 -38.43 45.24
CA CYS A 12 -14.70 -37.18 44.55
C CYS A 12 -16.11 -37.16 43.99
N LEU A 13 -17.03 -36.50 44.67
CA LEU A 13 -18.32 -36.11 44.14
C LEU A 13 -18.14 -35.04 43.07
N GLY A 14 -18.15 -35.45 41.81
CA GLY A 14 -18.11 -34.57 40.66
C GLY A 14 -19.41 -33.76 40.55
N VAL A 15 -19.36 -32.50 40.89
CA VAL A 15 -20.44 -31.56 40.60
C VAL A 15 -20.41 -31.23 39.12
N ALA A 16 -21.32 -31.83 38.35
CA ALA A 16 -21.50 -31.48 36.95
C ALA A 16 -22.08 -30.07 36.85
N HIS A 17 -21.26 -29.12 36.44
CA HIS A 17 -21.72 -27.79 36.05
C HIS A 17 -22.35 -27.88 34.65
N PRO A 18 -23.54 -27.33 34.43
CA PRO A 18 -24.12 -27.28 33.09
C PRO A 18 -23.28 -26.37 32.22
N ILE A 19 -22.70 -26.95 31.18
CA ILE A 19 -22.05 -26.20 30.10
C ILE A 19 -23.13 -25.33 29.45
N LYS A 20 -23.12 -24.01 29.73
CA LYS A 20 -23.94 -23.05 29.01
C LYS A 20 -23.60 -23.16 27.53
N ALA A 21 -24.59 -23.46 26.71
CA ALA A 21 -24.51 -23.53 25.28
C ALA A 21 -23.80 -22.25 24.76
N GLN A 22 -22.66 -22.47 24.18
CA GLN A 22 -21.90 -21.43 23.46
C GLN A 22 -22.80 -20.99 22.30
N LYS A 23 -23.26 -19.74 22.34
CA LYS A 23 -23.97 -19.12 21.22
C LYS A 23 -23.15 -19.35 19.97
N ASP A 24 -23.74 -20.00 18.98
CA ASP A 24 -23.12 -20.18 17.66
C ASP A 24 -22.64 -18.84 17.15
N PHE A 25 -21.34 -18.65 17.18
CA PHE A 25 -20.66 -17.57 16.47
C PHE A 25 -20.79 -17.91 14.97
N LYS A 26 -21.88 -17.45 14.36
CA LYS A 26 -22.00 -17.47 12.91
C LYS A 26 -20.86 -16.63 12.37
N MET A 27 -19.78 -17.28 12.00
CA MET A 27 -18.71 -16.68 11.20
C MET A 27 -19.37 -16.28 9.88
N ASN A 28 -19.54 -14.97 9.69
CA ASN A 28 -20.09 -14.40 8.47
C ASN A 28 -19.01 -14.56 7.40
N THR A 29 -18.99 -15.70 6.69
CA THR A 29 -18.00 -16.10 5.70
C THR A 29 -18.10 -15.35 4.35
N HIS A 30 -18.71 -14.17 4.34
CA HIS A 30 -18.74 -13.26 3.21
C HIS A 30 -18.01 -11.95 3.49
N THR A 31 -16.81 -12.04 4.06
CA THR A 31 -15.83 -10.96 3.87
C THR A 31 -15.26 -11.21 2.48
N SER A 32 -15.56 -10.37 1.50
CA SER A 32 -14.93 -10.42 0.19
C SER A 32 -13.41 -10.34 0.43
N LEU A 33 -12.67 -11.35 -0.04
CA LEU A 33 -11.20 -11.38 -0.01
C LEU A 33 -10.58 -10.37 -0.99
N GLU A 34 -11.42 -9.59 -1.67
CA GLU A 34 -10.98 -8.56 -2.59
C GLU A 34 -10.47 -7.34 -1.82
N PRO A 35 -9.26 -6.87 -2.14
CA PRO A 35 -8.68 -5.71 -1.47
C PRO A 35 -9.51 -4.45 -1.74
N THR A 36 -9.64 -3.61 -0.74
CA THR A 36 -10.26 -2.30 -0.87
C THR A 36 -9.42 -1.38 -1.76
N ALA A 37 -10.02 -0.31 -2.31
CA ALA A 37 -9.28 0.68 -3.10
C ALA A 37 -8.09 1.28 -2.34
N SER A 38 -8.19 1.39 -1.01
CA SER A 38 -7.11 1.88 -0.15
C SER A 38 -5.93 0.90 -0.03
N GLU A 39 -6.17 -0.40 -0.18
CA GLU A 39 -5.14 -1.44 -0.03
C GLU A 39 -4.47 -1.80 -1.36
N VAL A 40 -5.16 -1.60 -2.49
CA VAL A 40 -4.71 -2.05 -3.81
C VAL A 40 -3.33 -1.50 -4.17
N CYS A 41 -3.06 -0.20 -3.96
CA CYS A 41 -1.75 0.39 -4.23
C CYS A 41 -0.66 -0.21 -3.34
N ALA A 42 -0.93 -0.35 -2.04
CA ALA A 42 0.04 -0.87 -1.07
C ALA A 42 0.43 -2.33 -1.41
N LEU A 43 -0.56 -3.18 -1.71
CA LEU A 43 -0.32 -4.57 -2.10
C LEU A 43 0.48 -4.69 -3.40
N SER A 44 0.16 -3.85 -4.41
CA SER A 44 0.91 -3.83 -5.66
C SER A 44 2.35 -3.34 -5.45
N VAL A 45 2.55 -2.32 -4.62
CA VAL A 45 3.87 -1.79 -4.27
C VAL A 45 4.73 -2.85 -3.58
N ALA A 46 4.20 -3.51 -2.54
CA ALA A 46 4.92 -4.54 -1.81
C ALA A 46 5.37 -5.69 -2.73
N ARG A 47 4.47 -6.18 -3.60
CA ARG A 47 4.81 -7.21 -4.59
C ARG A 47 5.91 -6.78 -5.56
N MET A 48 5.90 -5.50 -5.97
CA MET A 48 6.87 -5.00 -6.94
C MET A 48 8.22 -4.65 -6.30
N GLU A 49 8.26 -4.23 -5.03
CA GLU A 49 9.51 -4.08 -4.28
C GLU A 49 10.23 -5.43 -4.17
N GLU A 50 9.52 -6.50 -3.81
CA GLU A 50 10.05 -7.85 -3.75
C GLU A 50 10.49 -8.34 -5.14
N LYS A 51 9.59 -8.29 -6.13
CA LYS A 51 9.85 -8.79 -7.50
C LYS A 51 11.08 -8.16 -8.15
N TYR A 52 11.29 -6.87 -7.95
CA TYR A 52 12.36 -6.10 -8.58
C TYR A 52 13.56 -5.84 -7.65
N ASP A 53 13.60 -6.45 -6.47
CA ASP A 53 14.67 -6.23 -5.49
C ASP A 53 14.90 -4.73 -5.30
N ILE A 54 13.83 -4.00 -5.00
CA ILE A 54 13.88 -2.60 -4.63
C ILE A 54 14.01 -2.55 -3.11
N LYS A 55 14.95 -1.72 -2.62
CA LYS A 55 15.14 -1.57 -1.18
C LYS A 55 13.82 -1.19 -0.50
N ASP A 56 13.55 -1.82 0.62
CA ASP A 56 12.33 -1.70 1.39
C ASP A 56 11.85 -0.25 1.55
N HIS A 57 10.57 -0.05 1.31
CA HIS A 57 9.84 1.22 1.44
C HIS A 57 10.26 2.35 0.47
N VAL A 58 11.11 2.11 -0.52
CA VAL A 58 11.48 3.16 -1.49
C VAL A 58 10.34 3.43 -2.46
N LEU A 59 9.77 2.37 -3.05
CA LEU A 59 8.64 2.50 -3.98
C LEU A 59 7.36 2.94 -3.24
N GLU A 60 7.16 2.40 -2.04
CA GLU A 60 6.07 2.79 -1.14
C GLU A 60 6.14 4.27 -0.78
N THR A 61 7.34 4.78 -0.43
CA THR A 61 7.53 6.20 -0.14
C THR A 61 7.17 7.07 -1.35
N ILE A 62 7.58 6.66 -2.56
CA ILE A 62 7.22 7.36 -3.79
C ILE A 62 5.70 7.37 -3.97
N ALA A 63 5.03 6.20 -3.95
CA ALA A 63 3.59 6.09 -4.09
C ALA A 63 2.84 6.99 -3.08
N SER A 64 3.29 6.96 -1.83
CA SER A 64 2.73 7.75 -0.74
C SER A 64 2.94 9.27 -0.93
N VAL A 65 4.04 9.71 -1.55
CA VAL A 65 4.25 11.13 -1.89
C VAL A 65 3.39 11.56 -3.07
N GLU A 66 3.24 10.69 -4.08
CA GLU A 66 2.52 10.99 -5.33
C GLU A 66 1.00 11.08 -5.12
N THR A 67 0.40 10.12 -4.43
CA THR A 67 -1.07 9.99 -4.32
C THR A 67 -1.59 9.85 -2.90
N GLY A 68 -0.71 9.83 -1.88
CA GLY A 68 -1.07 9.55 -0.51
C GLY A 68 -2.05 10.55 0.08
N VAL A 69 -3.15 10.04 0.64
CA VAL A 69 -4.09 10.74 1.50
C VAL A 69 -3.80 10.34 2.93
N PHE A 70 -3.78 11.31 3.83
CA PHE A 70 -3.65 10.99 5.26
C PHE A 70 -4.96 10.35 5.75
N ASP A 71 -4.85 9.16 6.29
CA ASP A 71 -5.94 8.44 6.90
C ASP A 71 -5.86 8.60 8.42
N ASN A 72 -6.91 9.22 9.00
CA ASN A 72 -6.96 9.50 10.44
C ASN A 72 -7.19 8.23 11.28
N GLU A 73 -7.76 7.18 10.70
CA GLU A 73 -8.04 5.93 11.42
C GLU A 73 -6.75 5.13 11.64
N THR A 74 -5.93 5.04 10.60
CA THR A 74 -4.66 4.29 10.64
C THR A 74 -3.47 5.16 11.00
N GLY A 75 -3.61 6.48 11.00
CA GLY A 75 -2.51 7.43 11.21
C GLY A 75 -1.46 7.43 10.09
N THR A 76 -1.76 6.84 8.94
CA THR A 76 -0.82 6.66 7.83
C THR A 76 -1.27 7.38 6.55
N PHE A 77 -0.43 7.34 5.54
CA PHE A 77 -0.79 7.84 4.21
C PHE A 77 -1.14 6.68 3.29
N ILE A 78 -2.35 6.67 2.81
CA ILE A 78 -2.88 5.66 1.88
C ILE A 78 -2.80 6.20 0.46
N SER A 79 -2.09 5.51 -0.42
CA SER A 79 -2.04 5.85 -1.84
C SER A 79 -3.35 5.46 -2.52
N TRP A 80 -3.93 6.40 -3.32
CA TRP A 80 -5.24 6.19 -3.94
C TRP A 80 -5.11 5.82 -5.42
N PRO A 81 -5.60 4.65 -5.86
CA PRO A 81 -5.36 4.13 -7.20
C PRO A 81 -6.05 4.93 -8.31
N TRP A 82 -7.22 5.50 -8.01
CA TRP A 82 -8.04 6.25 -8.97
C TRP A 82 -7.74 7.75 -8.91
N SER A 83 -6.45 8.08 -8.79
CA SER A 83 -5.95 9.45 -8.78
C SER A 83 -5.45 9.86 -10.16
N ILE A 84 -5.78 11.08 -10.58
CA ILE A 84 -5.17 11.73 -11.74
C ILE A 84 -4.68 13.13 -11.38
N ASN A 85 -3.64 13.59 -12.06
CA ASN A 85 -3.21 14.97 -12.02
C ASN A 85 -3.30 15.55 -13.44
N VAL A 86 -3.96 16.68 -13.58
CA VAL A 86 -4.16 17.34 -14.88
C VAL A 86 -3.62 18.75 -14.78
N ASN A 87 -2.54 19.05 -15.50
CA ASN A 87 -1.88 20.37 -15.47
C ASN A 87 -1.56 20.85 -14.03
N GLY A 88 -1.13 19.93 -13.13
CA GLY A 88 -0.81 20.24 -11.74
C GLY A 88 -1.99 20.23 -10.77
N LYS A 89 -3.23 20.03 -11.25
CA LYS A 89 -4.42 19.90 -10.42
C LYS A 89 -4.77 18.42 -10.20
N GLY A 90 -4.79 17.99 -8.95
CA GLY A 90 -5.14 16.61 -8.56
C GLY A 90 -6.64 16.38 -8.49
N TYR A 91 -7.07 15.19 -8.94
CA TYR A 91 -8.45 14.69 -8.84
C TYR A 91 -8.42 13.26 -8.33
N ARG A 92 -9.45 12.85 -7.58
CA ARG A 92 -9.67 11.50 -7.09
C ARG A 92 -11.08 11.06 -7.43
N TYR A 93 -11.19 9.81 -7.89
CA TYR A 93 -12.45 9.21 -8.30
C TYR A 93 -12.75 8.01 -7.40
N ALA A 94 -14.02 7.63 -7.35
CA ALA A 94 -14.46 6.49 -6.55
C ALA A 94 -14.11 5.15 -7.22
N SER A 95 -14.01 5.13 -8.56
CA SER A 95 -13.74 3.92 -9.33
C SER A 95 -12.70 4.14 -10.43
N LYS A 96 -12.17 3.03 -10.95
CA LYS A 96 -11.28 3.02 -12.11
C LYS A 96 -11.96 3.57 -13.35
N GLU A 97 -13.22 3.18 -13.56
CA GLU A 97 -14.03 3.55 -14.72
C GLU A 97 -14.21 5.07 -14.79
N GLU A 98 -14.58 5.69 -13.67
CA GLU A 98 -14.71 7.14 -13.57
C GLU A 98 -13.39 7.87 -13.87
N ALA A 99 -12.28 7.38 -13.31
CA ALA A 99 -10.97 7.98 -13.52
C ALA A 99 -10.52 7.86 -15.00
N VAL A 100 -10.74 6.70 -15.63
CA VAL A 100 -10.43 6.46 -17.05
C VAL A 100 -11.28 7.36 -17.95
N GLU A 101 -12.58 7.47 -17.68
CA GLU A 101 -13.48 8.35 -18.44
C GLU A 101 -13.04 9.81 -18.35
N ALA A 102 -12.68 10.26 -17.15
CA ALA A 102 -12.17 11.62 -16.95
C ALA A 102 -10.87 11.87 -17.74
N VAL A 103 -9.93 10.92 -17.73
CA VAL A 103 -8.68 11.03 -18.53
C VAL A 103 -9.01 11.16 -20.01
N LYS A 104 -9.88 10.28 -20.55
CA LYS A 104 -10.28 10.33 -21.97
C LYS A 104 -10.95 11.66 -22.33
N LYS A 105 -11.79 12.20 -21.44
CA LYS A 105 -12.40 13.51 -21.63
C LYS A 105 -11.36 14.62 -21.72
N PHE A 106 -10.41 14.68 -20.77
CA PHE A 106 -9.33 15.68 -20.81
C PHE A 106 -8.46 15.54 -22.06
N GLN A 107 -8.18 14.31 -22.49
CA GLN A 107 -7.44 14.06 -23.76
C GLN A 107 -8.22 14.55 -24.98
N ALA A 108 -9.53 14.36 -25.03
CA ALA A 108 -10.40 14.88 -26.11
C ALA A 108 -10.44 16.41 -26.15
N GLU A 109 -10.25 17.07 -25.00
CA GLU A 109 -10.08 18.51 -24.87
C GLU A 109 -8.66 19.01 -25.25
N GLY A 110 -7.78 18.11 -25.71
CA GLY A 110 -6.41 18.43 -26.12
C GLY A 110 -5.41 18.51 -24.98
N ILE A 111 -5.78 18.17 -23.74
CA ILE A 111 -4.90 18.22 -22.59
C ILE A 111 -3.95 17.00 -22.61
N THR A 112 -2.64 17.27 -22.60
CA THR A 112 -1.62 16.23 -22.68
C THR A 112 -0.88 15.99 -21.36
N SER A 113 -0.85 16.97 -20.45
CA SER A 113 -0.18 16.85 -19.15
C SER A 113 -1.13 16.18 -18.15
N ILE A 114 -1.15 14.85 -18.18
CA ILE A 114 -1.99 14.02 -17.32
C ILE A 114 -1.12 12.93 -16.71
N ASP A 115 -1.12 12.83 -15.37
CA ASP A 115 -0.46 11.77 -14.63
C ASP A 115 -1.53 10.88 -13.97
N VAL A 116 -1.30 9.55 -13.90
CA VAL A 116 -2.35 8.60 -13.53
C VAL A 116 -1.88 7.53 -12.56
N GLY A 117 -2.83 7.07 -11.71
CA GLY A 117 -2.69 5.87 -10.88
C GLY A 117 -1.87 6.05 -9.62
N CYS A 118 -1.59 4.93 -8.94
CA CYS A 118 -0.85 4.86 -7.67
C CYS A 118 0.47 5.64 -7.70
N MET A 119 1.17 5.59 -8.84
CA MET A 119 2.53 6.09 -9.01
C MET A 119 2.61 7.37 -9.84
N GLN A 120 1.46 7.99 -10.17
CA GLN A 120 1.35 9.22 -10.99
C GLN A 120 2.20 9.18 -12.25
N ILE A 121 1.95 8.16 -13.07
CA ILE A 121 2.67 7.99 -14.35
C ILE A 121 2.20 9.04 -15.35
N SER A 122 3.13 9.83 -15.84
CA SER A 122 2.83 10.84 -16.86
C SER A 122 2.51 10.21 -18.21
N LEU A 123 1.27 10.33 -18.66
CA LEU A 123 0.84 9.83 -19.98
C LEU A 123 1.54 10.57 -21.12
N LYS A 124 1.93 11.82 -20.91
CA LYS A 124 2.69 12.60 -21.91
C LYS A 124 4.05 11.97 -22.23
N PHE A 125 4.75 11.45 -21.23
CA PHE A 125 6.10 10.92 -21.40
C PHE A 125 6.16 9.41 -21.48
N HIS A 126 5.21 8.74 -20.84
CA HIS A 126 5.21 7.28 -20.64
C HIS A 126 3.98 6.57 -21.22
N GLY A 127 3.00 7.31 -21.75
CA GLY A 127 1.73 6.74 -22.23
C GLY A 127 1.90 5.65 -23.31
N LYS A 128 2.93 5.76 -24.14
CA LYS A 128 3.24 4.74 -25.17
C LYS A 128 3.71 3.39 -24.62
N SER A 129 4.01 3.32 -23.31
CA SER A 129 4.38 2.08 -22.64
C SER A 129 3.18 1.22 -22.25
N PHE A 130 1.98 1.73 -22.44
CA PHE A 130 0.71 1.07 -22.12
C PHE A 130 -0.14 0.97 -23.40
N LYS A 131 -0.95 -0.09 -23.49
CA LYS A 131 -1.86 -0.31 -24.61
C LYS A 131 -3.04 0.66 -24.59
N SER A 132 -3.42 1.11 -23.37
CA SER A 132 -4.56 2.00 -23.19
C SER A 132 -4.47 2.76 -21.84
N VAL A 133 -5.36 3.73 -21.65
CA VAL A 133 -5.53 4.44 -20.37
C VAL A 133 -5.93 3.47 -19.26
N GLU A 134 -6.79 2.49 -19.57
CA GLU A 134 -7.25 1.46 -18.64
C GLU A 134 -6.08 0.60 -18.13
N GLU A 135 -5.12 0.29 -18.97
CA GLU A 135 -3.90 -0.44 -18.60
C GLU A 135 -3.01 0.44 -17.73
N ALA A 136 -2.79 1.70 -18.12
CA ALA A 136 -2.00 2.64 -17.35
C ALA A 136 -2.61 2.94 -15.95
N MET A 137 -3.95 2.89 -15.83
CA MET A 137 -4.68 3.07 -14.59
C MET A 137 -4.76 1.79 -13.73
N ASN A 138 -4.48 0.61 -14.30
CA ASN A 138 -4.49 -0.63 -13.53
C ASN A 138 -3.37 -0.60 -12.49
N PRO A 139 -3.66 -0.85 -11.19
CA PRO A 139 -2.67 -0.70 -10.12
C PRO A 139 -1.41 -1.56 -10.33
N ASP A 140 -1.57 -2.82 -10.71
CA ASP A 140 -0.42 -3.72 -10.89
C ASP A 140 0.46 -3.28 -12.05
N THR A 141 -0.09 -2.95 -13.21
CA THR A 141 0.69 -2.49 -14.36
C THR A 141 1.28 -1.10 -14.15
N ASN A 142 0.56 -0.21 -13.45
CA ASN A 142 1.03 1.11 -13.07
C ASN A 142 2.25 1.03 -12.15
N VAL A 143 2.16 0.24 -11.08
CA VAL A 143 3.23 0.06 -10.11
C VAL A 143 4.39 -0.74 -10.71
N GLU A 144 4.12 -1.78 -11.50
CA GLU A 144 5.17 -2.55 -12.17
C GLU A 144 6.02 -1.70 -13.12
N TYR A 145 5.36 -0.90 -13.95
CA TYR A 145 6.08 0.05 -14.83
C TYR A 145 6.97 0.99 -14.01
N SER A 146 6.46 1.51 -12.91
CA SER A 146 7.20 2.43 -12.03
C SER A 146 8.39 1.76 -11.37
N ALA A 147 8.24 0.51 -10.92
CA ALA A 147 9.32 -0.29 -10.35
C ALA A 147 10.45 -0.50 -11.38
N GLN A 148 10.11 -0.88 -12.61
CA GLN A 148 11.07 -1.04 -13.70
C GLN A 148 11.79 0.29 -14.03
N PHE A 149 11.04 1.38 -14.09
CA PHE A 149 11.59 2.71 -14.34
C PHE A 149 12.53 3.15 -13.21
N LEU A 150 12.13 2.98 -11.96
CA LEU A 150 12.96 3.28 -10.78
C LEU A 150 14.24 2.42 -10.75
N LYS A 151 14.14 1.11 -11.06
CA LYS A 151 15.32 0.22 -11.16
C LYS A 151 16.28 0.68 -12.26
N LYS A 152 15.76 1.14 -13.41
CA LYS A 152 16.58 1.74 -14.48
C LYS A 152 17.29 3.01 -14.01
N LEU A 153 16.62 3.85 -13.23
CA LEU A 153 17.23 5.05 -12.64
C LEU A 153 18.28 4.67 -11.60
N TYR A 154 18.04 3.67 -10.77
CA TYR A 154 18.99 3.16 -9.80
C TYR A 154 20.30 2.67 -10.47
N ARG A 155 20.17 1.89 -11.55
CA ARG A 155 21.36 1.44 -12.32
C ARG A 155 22.20 2.60 -12.83
N LYS A 156 21.57 3.73 -13.17
CA LYS A 156 22.27 4.95 -13.65
C LYS A 156 22.84 5.81 -12.54
N LYS A 157 22.20 5.82 -11.36
CA LYS A 157 22.54 6.74 -10.27
C LYS A 157 23.34 6.09 -9.15
N GLY A 158 23.34 4.74 -9.06
CA GLY A 158 24.04 3.94 -8.05
C GLY A 158 23.50 4.10 -6.62
N ASN A 159 22.40 4.81 -6.45
CA ASN A 159 21.84 5.14 -5.14
C ASN A 159 20.32 5.31 -5.23
N TRP A 160 19.58 4.71 -4.30
CA TRP A 160 18.12 4.73 -4.28
C TRP A 160 17.54 6.13 -4.09
N GLN A 161 18.12 6.94 -3.21
CA GLN A 161 17.66 8.32 -3.00
C GLN A 161 17.80 9.15 -4.29
N LYS A 162 18.96 9.07 -4.97
CA LYS A 162 19.17 9.75 -6.25
C LYS A 162 18.25 9.21 -7.35
N ALA A 163 17.94 7.91 -7.33
CA ALA A 163 16.98 7.31 -8.26
C ALA A 163 15.57 7.83 -8.02
N ALA A 164 15.10 7.87 -6.77
CA ALA A 164 13.80 8.39 -6.39
C ALA A 164 13.66 9.89 -6.72
N MET A 165 14.69 10.69 -6.49
CA MET A 165 14.70 12.10 -6.91
C MET A 165 14.53 12.25 -8.43
N ALA A 166 15.28 11.43 -9.21
CA ALA A 166 15.24 11.45 -10.68
C ALA A 166 13.95 10.83 -11.25
N TYR A 167 13.19 10.09 -10.44
CA TYR A 167 11.87 9.58 -10.79
C TYR A 167 10.90 10.74 -11.06
N HIS A 168 10.87 11.71 -10.16
CA HIS A 168 9.98 12.87 -10.25
C HIS A 168 10.47 13.92 -11.26
N SER A 169 11.75 14.27 -11.23
CA SER A 169 12.27 15.32 -12.11
C SER A 169 13.76 15.18 -12.41
N LYS A 170 14.13 15.59 -13.62
CA LYS A 170 15.52 15.77 -14.02
C LYS A 170 16.03 17.18 -13.71
N VAL A 171 15.14 18.12 -13.40
CA VAL A 171 15.48 19.50 -13.03
C VAL A 171 15.96 19.52 -11.58
N PRO A 172 17.19 19.99 -11.29
CA PRO A 172 17.79 19.90 -9.96
C PRO A 172 16.95 20.54 -8.86
N GLU A 173 16.39 21.71 -9.09
CA GLU A 173 15.55 22.41 -8.11
C GLU A 173 14.31 21.63 -7.73
N HIS A 174 13.60 21.07 -8.70
CA HIS A 174 12.41 20.24 -8.45
C HIS A 174 12.79 18.93 -7.76
N ALA A 175 13.94 18.34 -8.13
CA ALA A 175 14.44 17.12 -7.51
C ALA A 175 14.78 17.33 -6.02
N GLU A 176 15.36 18.47 -5.64
CA GLU A 176 15.67 18.79 -4.23
C GLU A 176 14.40 19.06 -3.41
N ILE A 177 13.39 19.73 -3.97
CA ILE A 177 12.08 19.90 -3.33
C ILE A 177 11.44 18.52 -3.09
N TYR A 178 11.48 17.66 -4.11
CA TYR A 178 10.94 16.31 -4.04
C TYR A 178 11.67 15.44 -3.00
N LYS A 179 12.99 15.54 -2.92
CA LYS A 179 13.80 14.88 -1.89
C LYS A 179 13.34 15.21 -0.47
N LYS A 180 13.05 16.48 -0.19
CA LYS A 180 12.52 16.88 1.12
C LYS A 180 11.18 16.20 1.42
N LYS A 181 10.29 16.09 0.43
CA LYS A 181 9.02 15.38 0.56
C LYS A 181 9.24 13.90 0.84
N LEU A 182 10.14 13.24 0.09
CA LEU A 182 10.48 11.82 0.28
C LEU A 182 11.01 11.55 1.69
N ILE A 183 11.99 12.33 2.16
CA ILE A 183 12.57 12.16 3.50
C ILE A 183 11.51 12.34 4.59
N ASN A 184 10.71 13.39 4.48
CA ASN A 184 9.64 13.63 5.46
C ASN A 184 8.61 12.48 5.47
N ARG A 185 8.22 11.99 4.30
CA ARG A 185 7.26 10.88 4.18
C ARG A 185 7.85 9.58 4.74
N PHE A 186 9.06 9.22 4.34
CA PHE A 186 9.75 8.03 4.84
C PHE A 186 9.88 8.02 6.36
N ASN A 187 10.26 9.16 6.96
CA ASN A 187 10.37 9.26 8.42
C ASN A 187 9.02 9.07 9.11
N LYS A 188 7.93 9.63 8.56
CA LYS A 188 6.58 9.45 9.11
C LYS A 188 6.11 7.98 9.04
N MET A 189 6.37 7.32 7.89
CA MET A 189 6.03 5.89 7.73
C MET A 189 6.82 5.01 8.70
N LYS A 190 8.12 5.29 8.87
CA LYS A 190 8.99 4.56 9.81
C LYS A 190 8.50 4.70 11.26
N VAL A 191 8.08 5.88 11.68
CA VAL A 191 7.53 6.10 13.03
C VAL A 191 6.25 5.29 13.20
N ALA A 192 5.31 5.38 12.28
CA ALA A 192 4.07 4.62 12.33
C ALA A 192 4.31 3.10 12.41
N PHE A 193 5.32 2.60 11.67
CA PHE A 193 5.70 1.18 11.71
C PHE A 193 6.35 0.79 13.05
N LEU A 194 7.16 1.65 13.65
CA LEU A 194 7.81 1.38 14.95
C LEU A 194 6.82 1.45 16.12
N ASP A 195 5.81 2.31 16.03
CA ASP A 195 4.73 2.41 17.01
C ASP A 195 3.76 1.23 16.92
N TYR A 196 3.67 0.57 15.77
CA TYR A 196 2.97 -0.69 15.58
C TYR A 196 3.89 -1.86 15.96
N GLN A 197 4.18 -2.02 17.25
CA GLN A 197 4.72 -3.26 17.80
C GLN A 197 3.51 -4.14 18.16
N PRO A 198 3.22 -5.23 17.44
CA PRO A 198 2.23 -6.19 17.91
C PRO A 198 2.71 -6.67 19.29
N ASP A 199 1.83 -6.67 20.27
CA ASP A 199 2.13 -7.24 21.58
C ASP A 199 2.34 -8.74 21.43
N ILE A 200 3.59 -9.15 21.20
CA ILE A 200 4.00 -10.55 21.09
C ILE A 200 4.04 -11.27 22.45
N SER A 201 3.71 -10.58 23.55
CA SER A 201 3.60 -11.21 24.87
C SER A 201 2.38 -12.14 25.00
N LEU A 202 1.48 -12.15 23.99
CA LEU A 202 0.28 -12.98 23.95
C LEU A 202 0.50 -14.36 23.26
N PHE A 203 1.70 -14.67 22.82
CA PHE A 203 2.12 -15.95 22.28
C PHE A 203 3.33 -16.48 23.07
#